data_8a5798737894ee7ac090cdf036252a37
#
_entry.id   8a5798737894ee7ac090cdf036252a37
#
_cell.length_a   1.000
_cell.length_b   1.000
_cell.length_c   1.000
_cell.angle_alpha   90.00
_cell.angle_beta   90.00
_cell.angle_gamma   90.00
#
_symmetry.space_group_name_H-M   'P 1'
#
loop_
_entity.id
_entity.type
_entity.pdbx_description
1 polymer ?
#
loop_
_entity_poly.entity_id
_entity_poly.type
_entity_poly.pdbx_seq_one_letter_code
_entity_poly.pdbx_strand_id
1 'polypeptide(L)'
;MNGPKLTAEEQANTLEALRFLRIRVGTWKILAKVLRFEASTMRNVNKGVNPVSINMAYRASRLACAPFDDVVAGRWPVKGTCPHCGHVAEAMKG
;
A
#
# COMPACT_ATOMS: atom_id res chain seq x y z
N MET A 1 -8.39 18.98 17.84
CA MET A 1 -9.15 18.42 16.72
C MET A 1 -8.27 17.47 15.91
N ASN A 2 -8.82 16.37 15.55
CA ASN A 2 -8.09 15.41 14.75
C ASN A 2 -8.15 15.79 13.29
N GLY A 3 -7.04 15.64 12.61
CA GLY A 3 -7.05 15.81 11.18
C GLY A 3 -7.85 14.73 10.49
N PRO A 4 -7.96 14.80 9.16
CA PRO A 4 -8.66 13.75 8.42
C PRO A 4 -8.02 12.41 8.67
N LYS A 5 -8.86 11.40 8.76
CA LYS A 5 -8.41 10.02 8.96
C LYS A 5 -8.98 9.15 7.88
N LEU A 6 -8.26 8.09 7.57
CA LEU A 6 -8.77 7.09 6.66
C LEU A 6 -9.89 6.32 7.35
N THR A 7 -10.93 6.00 6.59
CA THR A 7 -11.97 5.11 7.09
C THR A 7 -11.40 3.70 7.23
N ALA A 8 -12.14 2.82 7.92
CA ALA A 8 -11.70 1.43 8.07
C ALA A 8 -11.50 0.77 6.71
N GLU A 9 -12.39 1.05 5.77
CA GLU A 9 -12.28 0.48 4.43
C GLU A 9 -11.05 1.04 3.71
N GLU A 10 -10.81 2.33 3.82
CA GLU A 10 -9.64 2.95 3.21
C GLU A 10 -8.35 2.41 3.80
N GLN A 11 -8.34 2.17 5.09
CA GLN A 11 -7.17 1.57 5.73
C GLN A 11 -6.93 0.16 5.24
N ALA A 12 -7.98 -0.63 5.10
CA ALA A 12 -7.86 -1.99 4.59
C ALA A 12 -7.32 -1.99 3.15
N ASN A 13 -7.85 -1.10 2.33
CA ASN A 13 -7.41 -0.97 0.95
C ASN A 13 -5.94 -0.57 0.88
N THR A 14 -5.53 0.38 1.71
CA THR A 14 -4.14 0.82 1.76
C THR A 14 -3.23 -0.30 2.23
N LEU A 15 -3.69 -1.09 3.19
CA LEU A 15 -2.89 -2.21 3.68
C LEU A 15 -2.65 -3.23 2.57
N GLU A 16 -3.65 -3.48 1.72
CA GLU A 16 -3.46 -4.37 0.58
C GLU A 16 -2.41 -3.81 -0.38
N ALA A 17 -2.44 -2.51 -0.60
CA ALA A 17 -1.42 -1.86 -1.43
C ALA A 17 -0.03 -2.00 -0.80
N LEU A 18 0.06 -1.84 0.51
CA LEU A 18 1.34 -2.00 1.21
C LEU A 18 1.86 -3.43 1.10
N ARG A 19 0.97 -4.41 1.21
CA ARG A 19 1.37 -5.81 1.04
C ARG A 19 1.88 -6.09 -0.36
N PHE A 20 1.23 -5.51 -1.36
CA PHE A 20 1.68 -5.61 -2.74
C PHE A 20 3.07 -5.02 -2.90
N LEU A 21 3.27 -3.81 -2.35
CA LEU A 21 4.58 -3.15 -2.43
C LEU A 21 5.65 -3.92 -1.68
N ARG A 22 5.29 -4.53 -0.55
CA ARG A 22 6.25 -5.34 0.20
C ARG A 22 6.77 -6.51 -0.65
N ILE A 23 5.88 -7.16 -1.38
CA ILE A 23 6.30 -8.25 -2.26
C ILE A 23 7.23 -7.69 -3.36
N ARG A 24 6.89 -6.53 -3.88
CA ARG A 24 7.66 -5.92 -4.96
C ARG A 24 9.07 -5.55 -4.52
N VAL A 25 9.22 -4.98 -3.33
CA VAL A 25 10.53 -4.56 -2.84
C VAL A 25 11.27 -5.66 -2.07
N GLY A 26 10.57 -6.67 -1.59
CA GLY A 26 11.15 -7.83 -0.95
C GLY A 26 10.73 -8.06 0.50
N THR A 27 10.92 -7.09 1.38
CA THR A 27 10.62 -7.26 2.79
C THR A 27 9.98 -6.01 3.37
N TRP A 28 9.34 -6.18 4.54
CA TRP A 28 8.78 -5.04 5.26
C TRP A 28 9.86 -4.06 5.68
N LYS A 29 11.04 -4.56 6.00
CA LYS A 29 12.16 -3.71 6.40
C LYS A 29 12.57 -2.78 5.27
N ILE A 30 12.68 -3.31 4.05
CA ILE A 30 13.03 -2.51 2.89
C ILE A 30 11.91 -1.52 2.57
N LEU A 31 10.67 -1.98 2.61
CA LEU A 31 9.53 -1.10 2.35
C LEU A 31 9.49 0.06 3.35
N ALA A 32 9.71 -0.23 4.63
CA ALA A 32 9.74 0.80 5.65
C ALA A 32 10.81 1.84 5.36
N LYS A 33 11.98 1.38 4.97
CA LYS A 33 13.09 2.29 4.65
C LYS A 33 12.76 3.19 3.47
N VAL A 34 12.17 2.62 2.42
CA VAL A 34 11.79 3.38 1.24
C VAL A 34 10.71 4.41 1.58
N LEU A 35 9.75 4.03 2.39
CA LEU A 35 8.66 4.92 2.79
C LEU A 35 9.03 5.83 3.96
N ARG A 36 10.23 5.64 4.54
CA ARG A 36 10.74 6.43 5.64
C ARG A 36 9.93 6.25 6.92
N PHE A 37 9.55 5.03 7.19
CA PHE A 37 8.94 4.64 8.45
C PHE A 37 9.84 3.60 9.11
N GLU A 38 9.63 3.37 10.41
CA GLU A 38 10.36 2.33 11.10
C GLU A 38 9.80 0.96 10.71
N ALA A 39 10.68 -0.03 10.67
CA ALA A 39 10.25 -1.38 10.31
C ALA A 39 9.21 -1.92 11.29
N SER A 40 9.36 -1.59 12.59
CA SER A 40 8.38 -2.03 13.58
C SER A 40 7.01 -1.41 13.32
N THR A 41 6.98 -0.14 12.89
CA THR A 41 5.73 0.53 12.56
C THR A 41 5.02 -0.20 11.41
N MET A 42 5.77 -0.55 10.37
CA MET A 42 5.18 -1.25 9.22
C MET A 42 4.66 -2.62 9.61
N ARG A 43 5.43 -3.35 10.42
CA ARG A 43 4.98 -4.67 10.88
C ARG A 43 3.73 -4.58 11.74
N ASN A 44 3.65 -3.56 12.60
CA ASN A 44 2.49 -3.38 13.46
C ASN A 44 1.26 -2.99 12.66
N VAL A 45 1.43 -2.21 11.59
CA VAL A 45 0.33 -1.90 10.69
C VAL A 45 -0.16 -3.18 10.01
N ASN A 46 0.76 -4.02 9.56
CA ASN A 46 0.39 -5.27 8.91
C ASN A 46 -0.35 -6.22 9.86
N LYS A 47 0.01 -6.19 11.14
CA LYS A 47 -0.64 -7.02 12.14
C LYS A 47 -1.97 -6.47 12.63
N GLY A 48 -2.30 -5.25 12.24
CA GLY A 48 -3.52 -4.60 12.72
C GLY A 48 -3.38 -3.93 14.07
N VAL A 49 -2.17 -3.85 14.61
CA VAL A 49 -1.94 -3.18 15.90
C VAL A 49 -2.02 -1.67 15.76
N ASN A 50 -1.46 -1.13 14.69
CA ASN A 50 -1.48 0.29 14.42
C ASN A 50 -2.35 0.58 13.20
N PRO A 51 -3.07 1.70 13.20
CA PRO A 51 -3.86 2.10 12.04
C PRO A 51 -2.94 2.59 10.91
N VAL A 52 -3.44 2.49 9.70
CA VAL A 52 -2.77 3.08 8.54
C VAL A 52 -3.07 4.57 8.54
N SER A 53 -2.04 5.39 8.47
CA SER A 53 -2.21 6.84 8.43
C SER A 53 -2.35 7.34 7.00
N ILE A 54 -2.91 8.54 6.86
CA ILE A 54 -2.99 9.20 5.56
C ILE A 54 -1.60 9.41 4.99
N ASN A 55 -0.64 9.79 5.84
CA ASN A 55 0.72 10.01 5.39
C ASN A 55 1.33 8.72 4.83
N MET A 56 1.07 7.59 5.46
CA MET A 56 1.54 6.31 4.98
C MET A 56 0.92 5.98 3.62
N ALA A 57 -0.39 6.19 3.49
CA ALA A 57 -1.08 5.97 2.22
C ALA A 57 -0.53 6.88 1.12
N TYR A 58 -0.27 8.14 1.46
CA TYR A 58 0.28 9.07 0.50
C TYR A 58 1.66 8.63 0.00
N ARG A 59 2.53 8.24 0.92
CA ARG A 59 3.87 7.80 0.54
C ARG A 59 3.82 6.50 -0.27
N ALA A 60 2.90 5.61 0.09
CA ALA A 60 2.70 4.38 -0.67
C ALA A 60 2.25 4.68 -2.10
N SER A 61 1.34 5.64 -2.25
CA SER A 61 0.86 6.01 -3.58
C SER A 61 1.99 6.58 -4.44
N ARG A 62 2.88 7.36 -3.84
CA ARG A 62 4.01 7.90 -4.58
C ARG A 62 4.97 6.80 -5.01
N LEU A 63 5.25 5.87 -4.13
CA LEU A 63 6.12 4.75 -4.47
C LEU A 63 5.50 3.89 -5.58
N ALA A 64 4.18 3.72 -5.52
CA ALA A 64 3.46 2.93 -6.51
C ALA A 64 3.28 3.65 -7.83
N CYS A 65 3.52 4.96 -7.86
CA CYS A 65 3.21 5.82 -9.01
C CYS A 65 1.73 5.74 -9.37
N ALA A 66 0.89 5.64 -8.35
CA ALA A 66 -0.57 5.56 -8.52
C ALA A 66 -1.21 6.74 -7.80
N PRO A 67 -2.40 7.19 -8.24
CA PRO A 67 -3.09 8.25 -7.53
C PRO A 67 -3.44 7.82 -6.11
N PHE A 68 -3.35 8.76 -5.18
CA PHE A 68 -3.70 8.49 -3.79
C PHE A 68 -5.13 7.95 -3.69
N ASP A 69 -6.05 8.53 -4.44
CA ASP A 69 -7.45 8.12 -4.40
C ASP A 69 -7.62 6.66 -4.82
N ASP A 70 -6.83 6.21 -5.78
CA ASP A 70 -6.91 4.81 -6.23
C ASP A 70 -6.42 3.85 -5.15
N VAL A 71 -5.39 4.24 -4.42
CA VAL A 71 -4.85 3.40 -3.35
C VAL A 71 -5.88 3.24 -2.24
N VAL A 72 -6.46 4.34 -1.77
CA VAL A 72 -7.40 4.27 -0.66
C VAL A 72 -8.76 3.72 -1.07
N ALA A 73 -9.10 3.81 -2.34
CA ALA A 73 -10.36 3.27 -2.84
C ALA A 73 -10.27 1.78 -3.20
N GLY A 74 -9.07 1.21 -3.16
CA GLY A 74 -8.90 -0.19 -3.48
C GLY A 74 -8.79 -0.48 -4.97
N ARG A 75 -8.61 0.56 -5.79
CA ARG A 75 -8.45 0.37 -7.22
C ARG A 75 -7.01 0.04 -7.60
N TRP A 76 -6.09 0.27 -6.72
CA TRP A 76 -4.69 -0.10 -6.89
C TRP A 76 -4.26 -0.97 -5.73
N PRO A 77 -3.59 -2.10 -5.92
CA PRO A 77 -3.19 -2.64 -7.24
C PRO A 77 -4.38 -3.18 -8.03
N VAL A 78 -4.25 -3.13 -9.33
CA VAL A 78 -5.27 -3.71 -10.21
C VAL A 78 -5.26 -5.23 -10.04
N LYS A 79 -6.43 -5.82 -9.93
CA LYS A 79 -6.54 -7.27 -9.77
C LYS A 79 -5.81 -7.98 -10.89
N GLY A 80 -5.07 -9.01 -10.52
CA GLY A 80 -4.31 -9.78 -11.48
C GLY A 80 -2.94 -9.21 -11.78
N THR A 81 -2.59 -8.06 -11.21
CA THR A 81 -1.27 -7.48 -11.43
C THR A 81 -0.19 -8.29 -10.71
N CYS A 82 0.86 -8.63 -11.42
CA CYS A 82 2.00 -9.30 -10.83
C CYS A 82 2.82 -8.31 -10.02
N PRO A 83 3.05 -8.55 -8.70
CA PRO A 83 3.82 -7.61 -7.88
C PRO A 83 5.27 -7.47 -8.31
N HIS A 84 5.82 -8.47 -8.98
CA HIS A 84 7.22 -8.43 -9.37
C HIS A 84 7.45 -7.73 -10.70
N CYS A 85 6.57 -7.93 -11.66
CA CYS A 85 6.76 -7.39 -13.01
C CYS A 85 5.78 -6.29 -13.35
N GLY A 86 4.75 -6.07 -12.54
CA GLY A 86 3.74 -5.05 -12.81
C GLY A 86 2.79 -5.41 -13.93
N HIS A 87 2.80 -6.65 -14.36
CA HIS A 87 2.01 -7.09 -15.49
C HIS A 87 0.60 -7.46 -15.04
N VAL A 88 -0.40 -7.06 -15.79
CA VAL A 88 -1.79 -7.35 -15.48
C VAL A 88 -2.24 -8.54 -16.32
N ALA A 89 -2.63 -9.62 -15.62
CA ALA A 89 -2.95 -10.88 -16.31
C ALA A 89 -4.09 -10.74 -17.30
N GLU A 90 -5.11 -9.96 -16.97
CA GLU A 90 -6.24 -9.79 -17.87
C GLU A 90 -5.86 -9.12 -19.16
N ALA A 91 -4.86 -8.26 -19.11
CA ALA A 91 -4.42 -7.57 -20.32
C ALA A 91 -3.85 -8.54 -21.36
N MET A 92 -3.45 -9.70 -20.91
CA MET A 92 -2.87 -10.70 -21.79
C MET A 92 -3.89 -11.30 -22.75
N LYS A 93 -5.14 -11.17 -22.42
CA LYS A 93 -6.18 -11.79 -23.21
C LYS A 93 -6.49 -11.02 -24.47
N GLY A 94 -6.09 -9.78 -24.47
CA GLY A 94 -6.39 -8.90 -25.58
C GLY A 94 -5.97 -9.42 -26.90
#